data_a3ea92542eb4b4d2e5249efa1c3f9027
#
_entry.id   a3ea92542eb4b4d2e5249efa1c3f9027
#
_cell.length_a   1.000
_cell.length_b   1.000
_cell.length_c   1.000
_cell.angle_alpha   90.00
_cell.angle_beta   90.00
_cell.angle_gamma   90.00
#
_symmetry.space_group_name_H-M   'P 1'
#
loop_
_entity.id
_entity.type
_entity.pdbx_description
1 polymer ?
#
loop_
_entity_poly.entity_id
_entity_poly.type
_entity_poly.pdbx_seq_one_letter_code
_entity_poly.pdbx_strand_id
1 'polypeptide(L)'
;MPLKLFIITLTSALLAVMAAGGPALAQKAGGILKLSHRDSPASMSILEESTGATLQPMMGVFNNLVMYDQHIAQSSLETIVPDLATSWSWSEDGTELTFPLRQGVKWHDGKPFTAADVKCTWDLLM
;
A
#
# COMPACT_ATOMS: atom_id res chain seq x y z
N MET A 1 28.43 -16.57 -53.03
CA MET A 1 27.62 -15.53 -52.36
C MET A 1 28.51 -14.87 -51.30
N PRO A 2 28.79 -13.58 -51.33
CA PRO A 2 29.78 -12.99 -50.44
C PRO A 2 29.29 -12.99 -48.99
N LEU A 3 30.16 -13.45 -48.11
CA LEU A 3 29.93 -13.58 -46.65
C LEU A 3 29.30 -12.33 -46.02
N LYS A 4 29.61 -11.16 -46.54
CA LYS A 4 29.05 -9.86 -46.10
C LYS A 4 27.53 -9.76 -46.31
N LEU A 5 27.00 -10.34 -47.38
CA LEU A 5 25.55 -10.30 -47.66
C LEU A 5 24.79 -11.23 -46.70
N PHE A 6 25.39 -12.33 -46.31
CA PHE A 6 24.81 -13.29 -45.35
C PHE A 6 24.77 -12.72 -43.92
N ILE A 7 25.79 -11.96 -43.53
CA ILE A 7 25.83 -11.29 -42.22
C ILE A 7 24.78 -10.18 -42.14
N ILE A 8 24.60 -9.39 -43.21
CA ILE A 8 23.59 -8.29 -43.25
C ILE A 8 22.16 -8.84 -43.18
N THR A 9 21.89 -9.97 -43.85
CA THR A 9 20.54 -10.58 -43.78
C THR A 9 20.27 -11.22 -42.42
N LEU A 10 21.27 -11.76 -41.75
CA LEU A 10 21.14 -12.37 -40.42
C LEU A 10 20.90 -11.29 -39.34
N THR A 11 21.60 -10.14 -39.43
CA THR A 11 21.42 -9.03 -38.50
C THR A 11 20.07 -8.33 -38.66
N SER A 12 19.57 -8.17 -39.90
CA SER A 12 18.26 -7.59 -40.14
C SER A 12 17.12 -8.52 -39.68
N ALA A 13 17.26 -9.82 -39.80
CA ALA A 13 16.30 -10.80 -39.28
C ALA A 13 16.24 -10.77 -37.72
N LEU A 14 17.38 -10.63 -37.05
CA LEU A 14 17.45 -10.54 -35.59
C LEU A 14 16.84 -9.22 -35.06
N LEU A 15 17.05 -8.11 -35.74
CA LEU A 15 16.41 -6.83 -35.40
C LEU A 15 14.89 -6.87 -35.59
N ALA A 16 14.39 -7.53 -36.59
CA ALA A 16 12.95 -7.67 -36.86
C ALA A 16 12.23 -8.50 -35.77
N VAL A 17 12.90 -9.51 -35.21
CA VAL A 17 12.35 -10.30 -34.09
C VAL A 17 12.27 -9.48 -32.79
N MET A 18 13.20 -8.57 -32.55
CA MET A 18 13.16 -7.67 -31.37
C MET A 18 12.08 -6.60 -31.48
N ALA A 19 11.72 -6.17 -32.69
CA ALA A 19 10.66 -5.16 -32.92
C ALA A 19 9.23 -5.75 -32.82
N ALA A 20 9.07 -7.07 -32.86
CA ALA A 20 7.78 -7.75 -32.73
C ALA A 20 7.35 -7.99 -31.27
N GLY A 21 8.21 -7.65 -30.30
CA GLY A 21 7.84 -7.59 -28.89
C GLY A 21 6.97 -6.37 -28.61
N GLY A 22 5.68 -6.42 -29.01
CA GLY A 22 4.69 -5.45 -28.56
C GLY A 22 4.63 -5.43 -27.02
N PRO A 23 4.19 -4.32 -26.41
CA PRO A 23 4.01 -4.27 -24.95
C PRO A 23 3.15 -5.47 -24.55
N ALA A 24 3.69 -6.31 -23.67
CA ALA A 24 2.93 -7.40 -23.10
C ALA A 24 1.74 -6.77 -22.32
N LEU A 25 0.59 -6.67 -22.95
CA LEU A 25 -0.66 -6.22 -22.33
C LEU A 25 -1.18 -7.33 -21.41
N ALA A 26 -0.32 -7.75 -20.46
CA ALA A 26 -0.65 -8.74 -19.45
C ALA A 26 -1.50 -8.15 -18.31
N GLN A 27 -1.69 -6.83 -18.28
CA GLN A 27 -2.47 -6.16 -17.24
C GLN A 27 -3.95 -6.09 -17.66
N LYS A 28 -4.71 -7.08 -17.21
CA LYS A 28 -6.18 -6.98 -17.23
C LYS A 28 -6.59 -6.01 -16.14
N ALA A 29 -7.17 -4.89 -16.50
CA ALA A 29 -7.68 -3.92 -15.54
C ALA A 29 -8.90 -4.51 -14.82
N GLY A 30 -8.91 -4.43 -13.49
CA GLY A 30 -9.99 -4.92 -12.64
C GLY A 30 -9.97 -6.44 -12.44
N GLY A 31 -11.02 -6.96 -11.82
CA GLY A 31 -11.16 -8.36 -11.46
C GLY A 31 -11.15 -8.59 -9.96
N ILE A 32 -11.08 -9.87 -9.56
CA ILE A 32 -11.04 -10.30 -8.15
C ILE A 32 -9.68 -10.92 -7.86
N LEU A 33 -8.92 -10.28 -6.97
CA LEU A 33 -7.70 -10.86 -6.42
C LEU A 33 -8.06 -11.85 -5.32
N LYS A 34 -7.72 -13.13 -5.50
CA LYS A 34 -7.89 -14.16 -4.47
C LYS A 34 -6.56 -14.36 -3.76
N LEU A 35 -6.53 -14.05 -2.47
CA LEU A 35 -5.36 -14.26 -1.62
C LEU A 35 -5.61 -15.48 -0.73
N SER A 36 -4.59 -16.33 -0.60
CA SER A 36 -4.57 -17.45 0.33
C SER A 36 -3.78 -17.05 1.57
N HIS A 37 -4.35 -17.28 2.74
CA HIS A 37 -3.69 -17.06 4.02
C HIS A 37 -3.53 -18.39 4.77
N ARG A 38 -2.50 -18.48 5.63
CA ARG A 38 -2.14 -19.75 6.31
C ARG A 38 -3.16 -20.16 7.35
N ASP A 39 -3.85 -19.20 7.95
CA ASP A 39 -4.74 -19.41 9.07
C ASP A 39 -5.92 -18.45 8.98
N SER A 40 -7.00 -18.76 9.68
CA SER A 40 -8.17 -17.88 9.78
C SER A 40 -8.04 -16.99 11.00
N PRO A 41 -8.35 -15.68 10.89
CA PRO A 41 -8.39 -14.81 12.04
C PRO A 41 -9.49 -15.26 13.02
N ALA A 42 -9.21 -15.28 14.31
CA ALA A 42 -10.20 -15.56 15.34
C ALA A 42 -11.19 -14.41 15.49
N SER A 43 -10.75 -13.19 15.24
CA SER A 43 -11.58 -11.97 15.16
C SER A 43 -11.13 -11.11 13.99
N MET A 44 -12.05 -10.33 13.41
CA MET A 44 -11.70 -9.27 12.45
C MET A 44 -11.32 -7.96 13.13
N SER A 45 -11.42 -7.89 14.46
CA SER A 45 -11.00 -6.74 15.25
C SER A 45 -9.53 -6.85 15.61
N ILE A 46 -8.71 -5.92 15.09
CA ILE A 46 -7.28 -5.82 15.43
C ILE A 46 -7.06 -5.37 16.90
N LEU A 47 -8.10 -4.91 17.58
CA LEU A 47 -8.08 -4.55 19.00
C LEU A 47 -8.25 -5.79 19.90
N GLU A 48 -8.90 -6.86 19.40
CA GLU A 48 -9.13 -8.10 20.12
C GLU A 48 -8.01 -9.11 19.88
N GLU A 49 -7.44 -9.10 18.67
CA GLU A 49 -6.39 -10.04 18.29
C GLU A 49 -5.34 -9.35 17.41
N SER A 50 -4.08 -9.36 17.87
CA SER A 50 -2.93 -8.75 17.18
C SER A 50 -2.00 -9.77 16.51
N THR A 51 -2.50 -10.98 16.21
CA THR A 51 -1.72 -11.99 15.49
C THR A 51 -1.53 -11.65 14.01
N GLY A 52 -0.50 -12.22 13.37
CA GLY A 52 -0.31 -12.09 11.93
C GLY A 52 -1.50 -12.63 11.12
N ALA A 53 -2.24 -13.60 11.66
CA ALA A 53 -3.44 -14.15 11.04
C ALA A 53 -4.57 -13.11 10.91
N THR A 54 -4.70 -12.22 11.89
CA THR A 54 -5.66 -11.12 11.87
C THR A 54 -5.12 -9.89 11.16
N LEU A 55 -3.89 -9.45 11.49
CA LEU A 55 -3.33 -8.20 10.98
C LEU A 55 -3.17 -8.21 9.45
N GLN A 56 -2.60 -9.27 8.88
CA GLN A 56 -2.30 -9.30 7.44
C GLN A 56 -3.54 -9.14 6.54
N PRO A 57 -4.64 -9.90 6.72
CA PRO A 57 -5.83 -9.71 5.90
C PRO A 57 -6.57 -8.41 6.18
N MET A 58 -6.42 -7.84 7.40
CA MET A 58 -7.13 -6.62 7.81
C MET A 58 -6.38 -5.33 7.50
N MET A 59 -5.07 -5.38 7.20
CA MET A 59 -4.26 -4.19 6.88
C MET A 59 -4.83 -3.34 5.73
N GLY A 60 -5.50 -3.96 4.76
CA GLY A 60 -6.12 -3.26 3.64
C GLY A 60 -7.55 -2.74 3.92
N VAL A 61 -8.10 -3.00 5.10
CA VAL A 61 -9.48 -2.65 5.47
C VAL A 61 -9.52 -1.40 6.34
N PHE A 62 -8.54 -1.25 7.23
CA PHE A 62 -8.49 -0.14 8.19
C PHE A 62 -7.45 0.91 7.77
N ASN A 63 -7.82 2.18 7.97
CA ASN A 63 -6.89 3.28 7.84
C ASN A 63 -6.16 3.54 9.16
N ASN A 64 -4.98 4.14 9.04
CA ASN A 64 -4.16 4.58 10.18
C ASN A 64 -4.03 6.11 10.19
N LEU A 65 -3.50 6.69 11.25
CA LEU A 65 -3.14 8.11 11.23
C LEU A 65 -2.02 8.38 10.22
N VAL A 66 -0.99 7.54 10.27
CA VAL A 66 0.16 7.51 9.35
C VAL A 66 0.48 6.07 8.99
N MET A 67 1.17 5.85 7.89
CA MET A 67 1.55 4.50 7.44
C MET A 67 2.95 4.51 6.86
N TYR A 68 3.58 3.36 6.73
CA TYR A 68 4.79 3.24 5.93
C TYR A 68 4.44 3.27 4.44
N ASP A 69 5.26 3.93 3.63
CA ASP A 69 5.12 3.94 2.18
C ASP A 69 5.22 2.50 1.64
N GLN A 70 4.12 2.01 1.06
CA GLN A 70 3.99 0.65 0.56
C GLN A 70 4.79 0.41 -0.73
N HIS A 71 5.34 1.45 -1.36
CA HIS A 71 6.21 1.34 -2.52
C HIS A 71 7.68 1.17 -2.16
N ILE A 72 8.04 1.33 -0.87
CA ILE A 72 9.40 1.17 -0.36
C ILE A 72 9.49 -0.14 0.41
N ALA A 73 10.39 -1.03 -0.03
CA ALA A 73 10.51 -2.38 0.52
C ALA A 73 10.96 -2.42 1.98
N GLN A 74 11.71 -1.41 2.45
CA GLN A 74 12.23 -1.36 3.82
C GLN A 74 11.60 -0.21 4.59
N SER A 75 10.86 -0.54 5.63
CA SER A 75 10.24 0.45 6.53
C SER A 75 11.29 1.13 7.41
N SER A 76 11.22 2.45 7.51
CA SER A 76 12.03 3.29 8.39
C SER A 76 11.24 4.54 8.79
N LEU A 77 11.76 5.36 9.70
CA LEU A 77 11.09 6.60 10.09
C LEU A 77 10.93 7.58 8.91
N GLU A 78 11.86 7.55 7.96
CA GLU A 78 11.85 8.41 6.76
C GLU A 78 10.82 7.94 5.71
N THR A 79 10.32 6.70 5.84
CA THR A 79 9.32 6.15 4.92
C THR A 79 7.90 6.25 5.45
N ILE A 80 7.69 6.95 6.57
CA ILE A 80 6.35 7.23 7.10
C ILE A 80 5.69 8.30 6.24
N VAL A 81 4.45 8.04 5.83
CA VAL A 81 3.64 8.92 5.00
C VAL A 81 2.27 9.19 5.65
N PRO A 82 1.63 10.33 5.34
CA PRO A 82 0.29 10.64 5.80
C PRO A 82 -0.77 9.63 5.33
N ASP A 83 -1.77 9.35 6.21
CA ASP A 83 -2.99 8.63 5.84
C ASP A 83 -4.22 9.41 6.34
N LEU A 84 -4.83 9.10 7.48
CA LEU A 84 -5.92 9.91 8.07
C LEU A 84 -5.42 11.24 8.65
N ALA A 85 -4.18 11.29 9.14
CA ALA A 85 -3.51 12.54 9.42
C ALA A 85 -2.88 13.10 8.14
N THR A 86 -2.88 14.42 7.97
CA THR A 86 -2.24 15.10 6.83
C THR A 86 -0.78 15.40 7.06
N SER A 87 -0.36 15.44 8.32
CA SER A 87 1.01 15.67 8.79
C SER A 87 1.12 15.29 10.26
N TRP A 88 2.30 15.47 10.83
CA TRP A 88 2.52 15.40 12.27
C TRP A 88 3.65 16.36 12.68
N SER A 89 3.64 16.80 13.93
CA SER A 89 4.68 17.66 14.48
C SER A 89 4.82 17.45 15.97
N TRP A 90 6.05 17.53 16.45
CA TRP A 90 6.37 17.56 17.87
C TRP A 90 6.33 18.99 18.40
N SER A 91 5.95 19.16 19.66
CA SER A 91 6.17 20.39 20.41
C SER A 91 7.67 20.66 20.59
N GLU A 92 8.03 21.88 20.91
CA GLU A 92 9.45 22.28 21.10
C GLU A 92 10.15 21.46 22.21
N ASP A 93 9.41 21.10 23.25
CA ASP A 93 9.91 20.30 24.37
C ASP A 93 9.83 18.77 24.12
N GLY A 94 9.30 18.34 22.97
CA GLY A 94 9.18 16.93 22.58
C GLY A 94 8.16 16.13 23.40
N THR A 95 7.28 16.78 24.15
CA THR A 95 6.28 16.10 25.02
C THR A 95 4.94 15.86 24.34
N GLU A 96 4.61 16.63 23.29
CA GLU A 96 3.35 16.54 22.57
C GLU A 96 3.58 16.22 21.09
N LEU A 97 2.83 15.25 20.56
CA LEU A 97 2.79 14.91 19.15
C LEU A 97 1.40 15.23 18.59
N THR A 98 1.35 16.19 17.67
CA THR A 98 0.12 16.66 17.05
C THR A 98 -0.09 16.05 15.67
N PHE A 99 -1.31 15.57 15.41
CA PHE A 99 -1.75 15.02 14.13
C PHE A 99 -2.95 15.81 13.58
N PRO A 100 -2.78 16.76 12.65
CA PRO A 100 -3.90 17.37 11.93
C PRO A 100 -4.63 16.31 11.09
N LEU A 101 -5.93 16.12 11.35
CA LEU A 101 -6.73 15.12 10.64
C LEU A 101 -7.20 15.64 9.28
N ARG A 102 -7.27 14.74 8.30
CA ARG A 102 -7.84 14.98 6.98
C ARG A 102 -9.31 15.35 7.11
N GLN A 103 -9.70 16.45 6.48
CA GLN A 103 -11.08 16.92 6.51
C GLN A 103 -11.96 16.17 5.51
N GLY A 104 -13.26 16.04 5.83
CA GLY A 104 -14.25 15.42 4.94
C GLY A 104 -14.21 13.90 4.87
N VAL A 105 -13.40 13.24 5.67
CA VAL A 105 -13.39 11.77 5.82
C VAL A 105 -14.69 11.31 6.47
N LYS A 106 -15.26 10.24 5.96
CA LYS A 106 -16.50 9.65 6.46
C LYS A 106 -16.33 8.16 6.73
N TRP A 107 -17.03 7.69 7.73
CA TRP A 107 -17.24 6.27 7.97
C TRP A 107 -18.12 5.65 6.88
N HIS A 108 -18.15 4.33 6.78
CA HIS A 108 -18.96 3.59 5.80
C HIS A 108 -20.48 3.83 5.97
N ASP A 109 -20.92 4.25 7.16
CA ASP A 109 -22.31 4.66 7.45
C ASP A 109 -22.60 6.14 7.08
N GLY A 110 -21.61 6.84 6.54
CA GLY A 110 -21.71 8.24 6.11
C GLY A 110 -21.45 9.28 7.18
N LYS A 111 -21.28 8.89 8.45
CA LYS A 111 -20.94 9.82 9.53
C LYS A 111 -19.52 10.39 9.36
N PRO A 112 -19.27 11.63 9.81
CA PRO A 112 -17.94 12.21 9.74
C PRO A 112 -16.98 11.49 10.69
N PHE A 113 -15.75 11.26 10.22
CA PHE A 113 -14.62 10.84 11.05
C PHE A 113 -14.03 12.06 11.76
N THR A 114 -13.76 11.94 13.06
CA THR A 114 -13.32 13.05 13.93
C THR A 114 -12.21 12.61 14.89
N ALA A 115 -11.61 13.59 15.59
CA ALA A 115 -10.64 13.31 16.65
C ALA A 115 -11.24 12.50 17.83
N ALA A 116 -12.55 12.57 18.04
CA ALA A 116 -13.23 11.76 19.06
C ALA A 116 -13.16 10.26 18.73
N ASP A 117 -13.19 9.89 17.46
CA ASP A 117 -13.07 8.50 17.01
C ASP A 117 -11.65 7.98 17.25
N VAL A 118 -10.64 8.81 16.98
CA VAL A 118 -9.23 8.49 17.29
C VAL A 118 -9.06 8.28 18.79
N LYS A 119 -9.57 9.23 19.60
CA LYS A 119 -9.52 9.11 21.06
C LYS A 119 -10.21 7.84 21.56
N CYS A 120 -11.39 7.51 21.03
CA CYS A 120 -12.11 6.29 21.39
C CYS A 120 -11.23 5.03 21.16
N THR A 121 -10.52 4.95 20.04
CA THR A 121 -9.61 3.84 19.76
C THR A 121 -8.48 3.75 20.79
N TRP A 122 -7.87 4.88 21.14
CA TRP A 122 -6.81 4.92 22.16
C TRP A 122 -7.33 4.56 23.55
N ASP A 123 -8.53 5.03 23.92
CA ASP A 123 -9.15 4.68 25.21
C ASP A 123 -9.46 3.18 25.33
N LEU A 124 -9.64 2.47 24.20
CA LEU A 124 -9.84 1.00 24.19
C LEU A 124 -8.54 0.22 24.32
N LEU A 125 -7.40 0.83 23.96
CA LEU A 125 -6.08 0.18 24.00
C LEU A 125 -5.36 0.37 25.35
N MET A 126 -5.75 1.36 26.14
CA MET A 126 -5.16 1.74 27.44
C MET A 126 -5.85 1.08 28.62
#